data_f40cfc42c251d25cc9379028d9ec14d0
#
_entry.id   f40cfc42c251d25cc9379028d9ec14d0
#
_cell.length_a   1.000
_cell.length_b   1.000
_cell.length_c   1.000
_cell.angle_alpha   90.00
_cell.angle_beta   90.00
_cell.angle_gamma   90.00
#
_symmetry.space_group_name_H-M   'P 1'
#
loop_
_entity.id
_entity.type
_entity.pdbx_description
1 polymer ?
#
loop_
_entity_poly.entity_id
_entity_poly.type
_entity_poly.pdbx_seq_one_letter_code
_entity_poly.pdbx_strand_id
1 'polypeptide(L)' 'MKKFNEYTSFEDKILAVLKKSPNDLLTLSHKLKEDILPVSSMLEHLRVYDKIELYKEKWQIKRKPKQ' A
#
# COMPACT_ATOMS: atom_id res chain seq x y z
N MET A 1 -4.65 -0.32 -25.94
CA MET A 1 -4.07 -0.96 -25.05
C MET A 1 -3.47 -0.16 -24.02
N LYS A 2 -3.49 -0.55 -22.91
CA LYS A 2 -3.00 0.17 -21.97
C LYS A 2 -1.67 -0.13 -21.60
N LYS A 3 -0.98 0.78 -21.19
CA LYS A 3 0.24 0.57 -20.83
C LYS A 3 0.32 0.71 -19.40
N PHE A 4 0.90 -0.16 -18.71
CA PHE A 4 1.01 -0.03 -17.36
C PHE A 4 2.34 0.33 -17.06
N ASN A 5 2.61 1.12 -16.04
CA ASN A 5 3.96 1.24 -15.66
C ASN A 5 4.07 0.37 -14.44
N GLU A 6 5.25 -0.03 -14.08
CA GLU A 6 5.47 -0.91 -12.99
C GLU A 6 5.04 -0.31 -11.68
N TYR A 7 5.14 0.98 -11.62
CA TYR A 7 4.81 1.71 -10.44
C TYR A 7 3.34 1.55 -10.12
N THR A 8 2.48 1.74 -11.10
CA THR A 8 1.05 1.60 -10.92
C THR A 8 0.68 0.19 -10.53
N SER A 9 1.32 -0.77 -11.15
CA SER A 9 1.03 -2.15 -10.86
C SER A 9 1.37 -2.51 -9.41
N PHE A 10 2.51 -2.00 -8.94
CA PHE A 10 2.94 -2.28 -7.59
C PHE A 10 1.99 -1.61 -6.59
N GLU A 11 1.60 -0.39 -6.91
CA GLU A 11 0.67 0.33 -6.06
C GLU A 11 -0.63 -0.44 -5.93
N ASP A 12 -1.14 -0.95 -7.05
CA ASP A 12 -2.38 -1.70 -7.04
C ASP A 12 -2.28 -2.96 -6.20
N LYS A 13 -1.14 -3.62 -6.24
CA LYS A 13 -0.95 -4.82 -5.44
C LYS A 13 -1.05 -4.52 -3.96
N ILE A 14 -0.39 -3.45 -3.54
CA ILE A 14 -0.41 -3.07 -2.15
C ILE A 14 -1.83 -2.70 -1.72
N LEU A 15 -2.50 -1.90 -2.53
CA LEU A 15 -3.85 -1.48 -2.18
C LEU A 15 -4.80 -2.68 -2.11
N ALA A 16 -4.62 -3.64 -2.99
CA ALA A 16 -5.47 -4.82 -2.99
C ALA A 16 -5.33 -5.60 -1.68
N VAL A 17 -4.09 -5.72 -1.20
CA VAL A 17 -3.87 -6.43 0.05
C VAL A 17 -4.48 -5.66 1.22
N LEU A 18 -4.28 -4.35 1.22
CA LEU A 18 -4.78 -3.53 2.32
C LEU A 18 -6.28 -3.42 2.34
N LYS A 19 -6.92 -3.58 1.18
CA LYS A 19 -8.37 -3.56 1.15
C LYS A 19 -8.95 -4.73 1.91
N LYS A 20 -8.22 -5.83 2.00
CA LYS A 20 -8.71 -6.98 2.71
C LYS A 20 -8.51 -6.85 4.20
N SER A 21 -7.39 -6.32 4.61
CA SER A 21 -7.14 -6.11 6.02
C SER A 21 -5.87 -5.28 6.18
N PRO A 22 -5.72 -4.61 7.31
CA PRO A 22 -4.49 -3.88 7.57
C PRO A 22 -3.31 -4.83 7.72
N ASN A 23 -2.14 -4.40 7.34
CA ASN A 23 -0.94 -5.20 7.44
C ASN A 23 0.25 -4.30 7.74
N ASP A 24 1.25 -4.86 8.41
CA ASP A 24 2.44 -4.10 8.66
C ASP A 24 3.40 -4.28 7.49
N LEU A 25 4.50 -3.58 7.53
CA LEU A 25 5.44 -3.59 6.43
C LEU A 25 6.01 -4.98 6.15
N LEU A 26 6.40 -5.68 7.18
CA LEU A 26 6.98 -6.99 7.00
C LEU A 26 5.98 -7.97 6.39
N THR A 27 4.75 -7.93 6.86
CA THR A 27 3.72 -8.80 6.33
C THR A 27 3.43 -8.47 4.88
N LEU A 28 3.40 -7.18 4.54
CA LEU A 28 3.17 -6.78 3.16
C LEU A 28 4.28 -7.28 2.26
N SER A 29 5.53 -7.13 2.69
CA SER A 29 6.65 -7.59 1.89
C SER A 29 6.53 -9.06 1.62
N HIS A 30 6.16 -9.80 2.64
CA HIS A 30 6.03 -11.23 2.53
C HIS A 30 4.92 -11.62 1.57
N LYS A 31 3.76 -11.00 1.73
CA LYS A 31 2.64 -11.34 0.88
C LYS A 31 2.87 -10.97 -0.57
N LEU A 32 3.59 -9.89 -0.79
CA LEU A 32 3.85 -9.45 -2.15
C LEU A 32 5.10 -10.08 -2.74
N LYS A 33 5.88 -10.76 -1.87
CA LYS A 33 7.15 -11.35 -2.29
C LYS A 33 8.06 -10.30 -2.87
N GLU A 34 8.11 -9.15 -2.20
CA GLU A 34 8.96 -8.06 -2.61
C GLU A 34 9.88 -7.68 -1.47
N ASP A 35 10.94 -6.98 -1.77
CA ASP A 35 11.86 -6.53 -0.75
C ASP A 35 11.21 -5.44 0.09
N ILE A 36 11.71 -5.29 1.29
CA ILE A 36 11.19 -4.30 2.20
C ILE A 36 11.34 -2.88 1.69
N LEU A 37 12.48 -2.56 1.09
CA LEU A 37 12.73 -1.19 0.66
C LEU A 37 11.75 -0.68 -0.38
N PRO A 38 11.51 -1.41 -1.47
CA PRO A 38 10.53 -0.92 -2.43
C PRO A 38 9.12 -0.86 -1.86
N VAL A 39 8.78 -1.80 -0.97
CA VAL A 39 7.46 -1.77 -0.36
C VAL A 39 7.35 -0.54 0.55
N SER A 40 8.38 -0.29 1.33
CA SER A 40 8.39 0.86 2.21
C SER A 40 8.28 2.17 1.42
N SER A 41 9.00 2.27 0.32
CA SER A 41 8.96 3.45 -0.52
C SER A 41 7.56 3.67 -1.07
N MET A 42 6.93 2.61 -1.52
CA MET A 42 5.60 2.74 -2.08
C MET A 42 4.58 3.11 -1.00
N LEU A 43 4.74 2.56 0.21
CA LEU A 43 3.84 2.91 1.29
C LEU A 43 3.95 4.39 1.64
N GLU A 44 5.17 4.92 1.64
CA GLU A 44 5.33 6.34 1.90
C GLU A 44 4.69 7.18 0.79
N HIS A 45 4.85 6.73 -0.44
CA HIS A 45 4.25 7.41 -1.57
C HIS A 45 2.72 7.44 -1.42
N LEU A 46 2.12 6.31 -1.08
CA LEU A 46 0.68 6.24 -0.93
C LEU A 46 0.20 7.06 0.27
N ARG A 47 0.99 7.11 1.31
CA ARG A 47 0.63 7.90 2.47
C ARG A 47 0.63 9.38 2.14
N VAL A 48 1.62 9.82 1.38
CA VAL A 48 1.71 11.22 0.98
C VAL A 48 0.49 11.63 0.17
N TYR A 49 -0.04 10.71 -0.63
CA TYR A 49 -1.21 11.01 -1.43
C TYR A 49 -2.51 10.69 -0.70
N ASP A 50 -2.42 10.42 0.60
CA ASP A 50 -3.61 10.18 1.42
C ASP A 50 -4.42 8.97 1.00
N LYS A 51 -3.78 7.98 0.43
CA LYS A 51 -4.48 6.78 0.05
C LYS A 51 -4.48 5.75 1.16
N ILE A 52 -3.47 5.79 2.02
CA ILE A 52 -3.37 4.87 3.14
C ILE A 52 -2.90 5.62 4.36
N GLU A 53 -3.01 4.99 5.51
CA GLU A 53 -2.55 5.59 6.74
C GLU A 53 -1.96 4.51 7.63
N LEU A 54 -1.15 4.92 8.59
CA LEU A 54 -0.56 3.99 9.51
C LEU A 54 -1.37 4.09 10.80
N TYR A 55 -1.90 2.95 11.25
CA TYR A 55 -2.72 2.94 12.45
C TYR A 55 -2.36 1.71 13.27
N LYS A 56 -1.97 1.92 14.51
CA LYS A 56 -1.57 0.84 15.39
C LYS A 56 -0.50 -0.04 14.75
N GLU A 57 0.48 0.64 14.16
CA GLU A 57 1.61 -0.05 13.54
C GLU A 57 1.27 -0.90 12.34
N LYS A 58 0.10 -0.70 11.76
CA LYS A 58 -0.26 -1.40 10.55
C LYS A 58 -0.76 -0.40 9.54
N TRP A 59 -0.50 -0.69 8.28
CA TRP A 59 -0.96 0.18 7.21
C TRP A 59 -2.35 -0.25 6.81
N GLN A 60 -3.18 0.70 6.51
CA GLN A 60 -4.56 0.42 6.10
C GLN A 60 -5.03 1.47 5.11
N ILE A 61 -6.08 1.16 4.39
CA ILE A 61 -6.65 2.10 3.45
C ILE A 61 -7.26 3.24 4.24
N LYS A 62 -6.94 4.46 3.84
CA LYS A 62 -7.44 5.60 4.57
C LYS A 62 -8.88 5.83 4.20
N ARG A 63 -9.73 6.00 5.22
CA ARG A 63 -11.10 6.25 4.96
C ARG A 63 -11.32 7.70 4.89
N LYS A 64 -12.14 8.14 3.96
CA LYS A 64 -12.42 9.53 3.89
C LYS A 64 -13.44 9.86 4.90
N PRO A 65 -13.32 10.98 5.58
CA PRO A 65 -14.30 11.35 6.57
C PRO A 65 -15.58 11.70 5.86
N LYS A 66 -16.65 11.46 6.57
CA LYS A 66 -17.91 11.75 5.98
C LYS A 66 -18.14 13.19 6.15
N GLN A 67 -18.67 13.84 5.21
CA GLN A 67 -18.88 15.27 5.30
C GLN A 67 -20.30 15.59 5.57
#